data_077eeb784f47b3132081c6eda0b5e79e
#
_entry.id   077eeb784f47b3132081c6eda0b5e79e
#
_cell.length_a   1.000
_cell.length_b   1.000
_cell.length_c   1.000
_cell.angle_alpha   90.00
_cell.angle_beta   90.00
_cell.angle_gamma   90.00
#
_symmetry.space_group_name_H-M   'P 1'
#
loop_
_entity.id
_entity.type
_entity.pdbx_description
1 polymer ?
#
loop_
_entity_poly.entity_id
_entity_poly.type
_entity_poly.pdbx_seq_one_letter_code
_entity_poly.pdbx_strand_id
1 'polypeptide(L)'
;DKHEMLLKVRQELEEMRSYLNVGDCTIEESQTEDVDWVNNWKQYFHQFYIDDILVIPSWENVEAKDSDKMVIHIDPGTAFGTGMHETTQLCIRQLKKYVTEDTEILDVGCGSGILGMLALKFGAKHSVGTDLDPCAIDATYENMDNNGISRDQYEVMIGNIIDDKEVQDKVGYEKYDIVAANILADV
;
A
#
# COMPACT_ATOMS: atom_id res chain seq x y z
N ASP A 1 3.19 -31.38 8.63
CA ASP A 1 3.48 -31.69 10.04
C ASP A 1 4.81 -31.06 10.44
N LYS A 2 4.86 -30.45 11.66
CA LYS A 2 6.05 -29.74 12.18
C LYS A 2 7.28 -30.66 12.21
N HIS A 3 7.09 -31.92 12.57
CA HIS A 3 8.18 -32.90 12.63
C HIS A 3 8.77 -33.19 11.25
N GLU A 4 7.91 -33.30 10.26
CA GLU A 4 8.32 -33.54 8.87
C GLU A 4 9.09 -32.33 8.30
N MET A 5 8.65 -31.14 8.61
CA MET A 5 9.34 -29.89 8.22
C MET A 5 10.73 -29.80 8.85
N LEU A 6 10.88 -30.13 10.13
CA LEU A 6 12.19 -30.15 10.80
C LEU A 6 13.14 -31.19 10.23
N LEU A 7 12.63 -32.36 9.86
CA LEU A 7 13.45 -33.39 9.18
C LEU A 7 13.94 -32.89 7.83
N LYS A 8 13.06 -32.25 7.06
CA LYS A 8 13.40 -31.68 5.74
C LYS A 8 14.46 -30.56 5.88
N VAL A 9 14.31 -29.65 6.81
CA VAL A 9 15.30 -28.58 7.05
C VAL A 9 16.66 -29.16 7.43
N ARG A 10 16.71 -30.16 8.32
CA ARG A 10 17.96 -30.82 8.68
C ARG A 10 18.64 -31.51 7.50
N GLN A 11 17.87 -32.19 6.66
CA GLN A 11 18.39 -32.85 5.46
C GLN A 11 18.97 -31.83 4.48
N GLU A 12 18.28 -30.73 4.21
CA GLU A 12 18.75 -29.71 3.29
C GLU A 12 20.01 -29.01 3.83
N LEU A 13 20.09 -28.75 5.14
CA LEU A 13 21.29 -28.19 5.77
C LEU A 13 22.49 -29.14 5.67
N GLU A 14 22.27 -30.44 5.82
CA GLU A 14 23.34 -31.45 5.68
C GLU A 14 23.83 -31.57 4.22
N GLU A 15 22.93 -31.45 3.26
CA GLU A 15 23.30 -31.37 1.83
C GLU A 15 24.12 -30.12 1.53
N MET A 16 23.71 -28.96 2.06
CA MET A 16 24.45 -27.71 1.87
C MET A 16 25.86 -27.74 2.45
N ARG A 17 26.11 -28.48 3.52
CA ARG A 17 27.45 -28.65 4.11
C ARG A 17 28.47 -29.22 3.13
N SER A 18 28.04 -29.97 2.12
CA SER A 18 28.94 -30.57 1.14
C SER A 18 29.61 -29.52 0.23
N TYR A 19 29.05 -28.31 0.08
CA TYR A 19 29.53 -27.28 -0.83
C TYR A 19 29.52 -25.86 -0.24
N LEU A 20 28.96 -25.65 0.97
CA LEU A 20 28.92 -24.37 1.66
C LEU A 20 29.35 -24.51 3.13
N ASN A 21 29.98 -23.48 3.68
CA ASN A 21 30.18 -23.39 5.11
C ASN A 21 28.92 -22.82 5.77
N VAL A 22 28.05 -23.68 6.28
CA VAL A 22 26.76 -23.34 6.89
C VAL A 22 26.81 -23.23 8.41
N GLY A 23 28.01 -23.16 9.02
CA GLY A 23 28.19 -23.06 10.46
C GLY A 23 27.74 -24.31 11.21
N ASP A 24 27.32 -24.17 12.48
CA ASP A 24 26.98 -25.31 13.37
C ASP A 24 25.62 -25.94 13.05
N CYS A 25 24.77 -25.27 12.21
CA CYS A 25 23.44 -25.73 11.82
C CYS A 25 22.55 -26.14 12.99
N THR A 26 22.65 -25.45 14.12
CA THR A 26 21.79 -25.66 15.28
C THR A 26 20.37 -25.18 14.95
N ILE A 27 19.38 -26.03 15.18
CA ILE A 27 17.97 -25.69 15.04
C ILE A 27 17.37 -25.62 16.43
N GLU A 28 16.97 -24.42 16.86
CA GLU A 28 16.24 -24.22 18.12
C GLU A 28 14.75 -24.05 17.79
N GLU A 29 13.93 -24.84 18.46
CA GLU A 29 12.49 -24.70 18.38
C GLU A 29 12.04 -23.68 19.42
N SER A 30 11.37 -22.62 18.98
CA SER A 30 10.69 -21.68 19.87
C SER A 30 9.20 -21.66 19.56
N GLN A 31 8.39 -21.45 20.56
CA GLN A 31 6.99 -21.05 20.40
C GLN A 31 6.92 -19.53 20.57
N THR A 32 6.41 -18.85 19.55
CA THR A 32 5.95 -17.47 19.75
C THR A 32 4.67 -17.53 20.59
N GLU A 33 4.61 -16.69 21.63
CA GLU A 33 3.33 -16.47 22.32
C GLU A 33 2.26 -16.09 21.29
N ASP A 34 1.02 -16.44 21.59
CA ASP A 34 -0.14 -16.11 20.75
C ASP A 34 -0.41 -14.60 20.86
N VAL A 35 0.52 -13.81 20.31
CA VAL A 35 0.40 -12.36 20.22
C VAL A 35 -0.51 -12.10 19.04
N ASP A 36 -1.51 -11.27 19.24
CA ASP A 36 -2.39 -10.77 18.17
C ASP A 36 -1.58 -9.94 17.15
N TRP A 37 -0.87 -10.65 16.27
CA TRP A 37 -0.02 -10.05 15.24
C TRP A 37 -0.85 -9.19 14.29
N VAL A 38 -2.14 -9.50 14.14
CA VAL A 38 -3.05 -8.78 13.26
C VAL A 38 -3.27 -7.34 13.75
N ASN A 39 -3.22 -7.10 15.06
CA ASN A 39 -3.44 -5.77 15.63
C ASN A 39 -2.19 -5.15 16.28
N ASN A 40 -1.14 -5.93 16.50
CA ASN A 40 0.04 -5.48 17.25
C ASN A 40 0.83 -4.37 16.52
N TRP A 41 0.78 -4.33 15.18
CA TRP A 41 1.43 -3.28 14.40
C TRP A 41 0.76 -1.90 14.56
N LYS A 42 -0.53 -1.86 14.95
CA LYS A 42 -1.27 -0.59 15.16
C LYS A 42 -0.60 0.31 16.19
N GLN A 43 0.05 -0.26 17.19
CA GLN A 43 0.77 0.50 18.22
C GLN A 43 2.05 1.19 17.71
N TYR A 44 2.54 0.83 16.53
CA TYR A 44 3.74 1.41 15.93
C TYR A 44 3.45 2.40 14.81
N PHE A 45 2.20 2.48 14.35
CA PHE A 45 1.79 3.42 13.32
C PHE A 45 1.04 4.57 13.96
N HIS A 46 1.65 5.76 13.91
CA HIS A 46 1.11 7.00 14.44
C HIS A 46 0.95 8.04 13.34
N GLN A 47 0.15 9.06 13.63
CA GLN A 47 -0.02 10.20 12.73
C GLN A 47 1.33 10.86 12.40
N PHE A 48 1.45 11.35 11.19
CA PHE A 48 2.60 12.10 10.71
C PHE A 48 2.19 13.15 9.66
N TYR A 49 3.13 14.01 9.31
CA TYR A 49 2.85 15.10 8.38
C TYR A 49 3.63 14.94 7.07
N ILE A 50 2.96 15.26 5.98
CA ILE A 50 3.58 15.50 4.68
C ILE A 50 3.26 16.95 4.33
N ASP A 51 4.18 17.87 4.63
CA ASP A 51 4.01 19.31 4.55
C ASP A 51 2.79 19.78 5.37
N ASP A 52 1.69 20.24 4.74
CA ASP A 52 0.44 20.66 5.39
C ASP A 52 -0.65 19.56 5.42
N ILE A 53 -0.30 18.34 5.04
CA ILE A 53 -1.20 17.19 5.05
C ILE A 53 -0.95 16.38 6.31
N LEU A 54 -1.99 16.11 7.08
CA LEU A 54 -1.96 15.18 8.20
C LEU A 54 -2.37 13.80 7.71
N VAL A 55 -1.46 12.85 7.78
CA VAL A 55 -1.75 11.42 7.59
C VAL A 55 -1.98 10.79 8.95
N ILE A 56 -3.14 10.21 9.17
CA ILE A 56 -3.58 9.73 10.49
C ILE A 56 -4.34 8.40 10.33
N PRO A 57 -4.10 7.39 11.19
CA PRO A 57 -4.90 6.18 11.18
C PRO A 57 -6.33 6.44 11.69
N SER A 58 -7.29 5.60 11.29
CA SER A 58 -8.72 5.80 11.63
C SER A 58 -9.03 5.70 13.12
N TRP A 59 -8.16 5.03 13.90
CA TRP A 59 -8.30 4.90 15.37
C TRP A 59 -7.72 6.07 16.18
N GLU A 60 -7.05 7.03 15.54
CA GLU A 60 -6.57 8.24 16.19
C GLU A 60 -7.51 9.41 15.88
N ASN A 61 -7.55 10.40 16.79
CA ASN A 61 -8.36 11.59 16.62
C ASN A 61 -7.51 12.77 16.17
N VAL A 62 -8.05 13.58 15.26
CA VAL A 62 -7.41 14.84 14.84
C VAL A 62 -7.42 15.81 16.00
N GLU A 63 -6.26 16.31 16.39
CA GLU A 63 -6.14 17.31 17.45
C GLU A 63 -6.60 18.71 16.98
N ALA A 64 -7.07 19.54 17.92
CA ALA A 64 -7.56 20.88 17.60
C ALA A 64 -6.53 21.78 16.87
N LYS A 65 -5.23 21.55 17.11
CA LYS A 65 -4.13 22.28 16.42
C LYS A 65 -4.04 22.00 14.92
N ASP A 66 -4.67 20.92 14.46
CA ASP A 66 -4.61 20.43 13.07
C ASP A 66 -5.96 20.58 12.34
N SER A 67 -6.91 21.32 12.94
CA SER A 67 -8.25 21.51 12.39
C SER A 67 -8.31 22.22 11.04
N ASP A 68 -7.26 22.95 10.68
CA ASP A 68 -7.09 23.67 9.41
C ASP A 68 -6.28 22.91 8.36
N LYS A 69 -5.77 21.73 8.70
CA LYS A 69 -4.97 20.91 7.79
C LYS A 69 -5.84 20.04 6.89
N MET A 70 -5.29 19.68 5.74
CA MET A 70 -5.84 18.58 4.96
C MET A 70 -5.57 17.27 5.70
N VAL A 71 -6.62 16.55 6.01
CA VAL A 71 -6.52 15.26 6.71
C VAL A 71 -6.79 14.11 5.73
N ILE A 72 -5.96 13.09 5.81
CA ILE A 72 -6.20 11.80 5.16
C ILE A 72 -6.06 10.67 6.17
N HIS A 73 -7.10 9.84 6.27
CA HIS A 73 -7.09 8.63 7.09
C HIS A 73 -6.52 7.48 6.27
N ILE A 74 -5.44 6.89 6.76
CA ILE A 74 -4.81 5.70 6.14
C ILE A 74 -4.60 4.66 7.22
N ASP A 75 -5.28 3.54 7.07
CA ASP A 75 -5.04 2.36 7.87
C ASP A 75 -4.03 1.48 7.13
N PRO A 76 -2.83 1.31 7.70
CA PRO A 76 -1.87 0.35 7.14
C PRO A 76 -2.44 -1.05 7.37
N GLY A 77 -3.00 -1.62 6.33
CA GLY A 77 -3.50 -2.99 6.31
C GLY A 77 -2.43 -3.97 5.80
N THR A 78 -2.87 -5.01 5.14
CA THR A 78 -2.01 -5.98 4.45
C THR A 78 -1.43 -5.42 3.14
N ALA A 79 -2.03 -4.36 2.57
CA ALA A 79 -1.54 -3.70 1.36
C ALA A 79 -0.45 -2.67 1.67
N PHE A 80 0.49 -2.50 0.74
CA PHE A 80 1.56 -1.51 0.82
C PHE A 80 1.00 -0.08 0.66
N GLY A 81 1.69 0.92 1.25
CA GLY A 81 1.39 2.33 0.98
C GLY A 81 0.85 3.14 2.17
N THR A 82 1.58 3.15 3.29
CA THR A 82 1.23 3.99 4.46
C THR A 82 1.46 5.49 4.24
N GLY A 83 2.16 5.87 3.17
CA GLY A 83 2.59 7.26 2.93
C GLY A 83 3.89 7.66 3.61
N MET A 84 4.46 6.84 4.50
CA MET A 84 5.68 7.18 5.24
C MET A 84 6.93 7.17 4.37
N HIS A 85 6.97 6.37 3.32
CA HIS A 85 8.16 6.25 2.45
C HIS A 85 8.38 7.54 1.65
N GLU A 86 9.65 7.94 1.51
CA GLU A 86 10.03 9.18 0.84
C GLU A 86 9.54 9.25 -0.62
N THR A 87 9.51 8.12 -1.33
CA THR A 87 9.01 8.07 -2.71
C THR A 87 7.53 8.41 -2.78
N THR A 88 6.72 7.88 -1.84
CA THR A 88 5.30 8.20 -1.74
C THR A 88 5.09 9.68 -1.44
N GLN A 89 5.86 10.24 -0.50
CA GLN A 89 5.81 11.68 -0.19
C GLN A 89 6.19 12.55 -1.39
N LEU A 90 7.19 12.14 -2.19
CA LEU A 90 7.57 12.84 -3.42
C LEU A 90 6.43 12.81 -4.44
N CYS A 91 5.79 11.66 -4.66
CA CYS A 91 4.61 11.56 -5.53
C CYS A 91 3.49 12.48 -5.05
N ILE A 92 3.17 12.50 -3.75
CA ILE A 92 2.15 13.36 -3.16
C ILE A 92 2.44 14.84 -3.42
N ARG A 93 3.70 15.27 -3.24
CA ARG A 93 4.10 16.66 -3.54
C ARG A 93 3.95 17.03 -5.01
N GLN A 94 4.21 16.07 -5.92
CA GLN A 94 4.00 16.30 -7.36
C GLN A 94 2.50 16.33 -7.68
N LEU A 95 1.70 15.42 -7.16
CA LEU A 95 0.25 15.44 -7.34
C LEU A 95 -0.34 16.78 -6.89
N LYS A 96 0.03 17.27 -5.69
CA LYS A 96 -0.44 18.57 -5.17
C LYS A 96 -0.12 19.73 -6.11
N LYS A 97 0.97 19.64 -6.87
CA LYS A 97 1.41 20.70 -7.80
C LYS A 97 0.67 20.67 -9.15
N TYR A 98 0.32 19.48 -9.64
CA TYR A 98 -0.16 19.30 -11.00
C TYR A 98 -1.63 18.95 -11.11
N VAL A 99 -2.28 18.47 -10.05
CA VAL A 99 -3.71 18.14 -10.05
C VAL A 99 -4.54 19.42 -10.18
N THR A 100 -5.55 19.35 -11.04
CA THR A 100 -6.58 20.38 -11.25
C THR A 100 -7.98 19.74 -11.16
N GLU A 101 -9.04 20.53 -11.21
CA GLU A 101 -10.43 20.05 -11.16
C GLU A 101 -10.87 19.19 -12.35
N ASP A 102 -10.14 19.24 -13.45
CA ASP A 102 -10.40 18.42 -14.63
C ASP A 102 -9.55 17.14 -14.68
N THR A 103 -8.59 16.98 -13.75
CA THR A 103 -7.61 15.90 -13.78
C THR A 103 -8.27 14.52 -13.60
N GLU A 104 -8.03 13.64 -14.55
CA GLU A 104 -8.23 12.19 -14.40
C GLU A 104 -6.88 11.51 -14.14
N ILE A 105 -6.79 10.74 -13.05
CA ILE A 105 -5.54 10.10 -12.63
C ILE A 105 -5.63 8.59 -12.71
N LEU A 106 -4.53 7.96 -13.16
CA LEU A 106 -4.27 6.53 -13.03
C LEU A 106 -3.17 6.30 -12.00
N ASP A 107 -3.48 5.51 -10.98
CA ASP A 107 -2.58 5.10 -9.89
C ASP A 107 -2.17 3.64 -10.10
N VAL A 108 -0.96 3.42 -10.63
CA VAL A 108 -0.43 2.07 -10.93
C VAL A 108 0.31 1.52 -9.73
N GLY A 109 -0.11 0.36 -9.23
CA GLY A 109 0.34 -0.19 -7.94
C GLY A 109 -0.26 0.62 -6.79
N CYS A 110 -1.60 0.77 -6.76
CA CYS A 110 -2.28 1.70 -5.87
C CYS A 110 -2.19 1.32 -4.38
N GLY A 111 -2.05 0.03 -4.04
CA GLY A 111 -1.90 -0.47 -2.67
C GLY A 111 -3.02 0.00 -1.74
N SER A 112 -2.70 0.87 -0.80
CA SER A 112 -3.66 1.51 0.11
C SER A 112 -4.58 2.54 -0.55
N GLY A 113 -4.30 2.94 -1.79
CA GLY A 113 -5.00 3.98 -2.53
C GLY A 113 -4.62 5.42 -2.17
N ILE A 114 -3.56 5.62 -1.37
CA ILE A 114 -3.20 6.95 -0.84
C ILE A 114 -2.98 8.00 -1.93
N LEU A 115 -2.32 7.65 -3.05
CA LEU A 115 -2.04 8.61 -4.13
C LEU A 115 -3.32 9.03 -4.85
N GLY A 116 -4.16 8.05 -5.23
CA GLY A 116 -5.45 8.32 -5.87
C GLY A 116 -6.39 9.13 -4.99
N MET A 117 -6.49 8.79 -3.68
CA MET A 117 -7.32 9.52 -2.73
C MET A 117 -6.83 10.95 -2.50
N LEU A 118 -5.51 11.16 -2.38
CA LEU A 118 -4.96 12.51 -2.25
C LEU A 118 -5.14 13.33 -3.52
N ALA A 119 -5.05 12.71 -4.70
CA ALA A 119 -5.39 13.41 -5.94
C ALA A 119 -6.83 13.92 -5.94
N LEU A 120 -7.80 13.10 -5.50
CA LEU A 120 -9.19 13.53 -5.33
C LEU A 120 -9.35 14.65 -4.30
N LYS A 121 -8.65 14.56 -3.16
CA LYS A 121 -8.64 15.64 -2.15
C LYS A 121 -7.98 16.93 -2.65
N PHE A 122 -7.06 16.87 -3.59
CA PHE A 122 -6.48 18.03 -4.28
C PHE A 122 -7.40 18.60 -5.36
N GLY A 123 -8.48 17.91 -5.68
CA GLY A 123 -9.51 18.37 -6.60
C GLY A 123 -9.58 17.59 -7.90
N ALA A 124 -8.86 16.47 -8.05
CA ALA A 124 -9.02 15.63 -9.25
C ALA A 124 -10.47 15.18 -9.43
N LYS A 125 -10.88 15.09 -10.69
CA LYS A 125 -12.24 14.72 -11.09
C LYS A 125 -12.52 13.23 -10.80
N HIS A 126 -11.56 12.37 -11.13
CA HIS A 126 -11.69 10.92 -11.00
C HIS A 126 -10.33 10.25 -10.84
N SER A 127 -10.31 9.11 -10.15
CA SER A 127 -9.13 8.26 -9.98
C SER A 127 -9.44 6.83 -10.40
N VAL A 128 -8.46 6.17 -11.03
CA VAL A 128 -8.49 4.73 -11.29
C VAL A 128 -7.20 4.15 -10.73
N GLY A 129 -7.31 3.08 -9.94
CA GLY A 129 -6.18 2.32 -9.40
C GLY A 129 -6.05 0.96 -10.06
N THR A 130 -4.82 0.51 -10.25
CA THR A 130 -4.53 -0.88 -10.60
C THR A 130 -3.53 -1.47 -9.60
N ASP A 131 -3.66 -2.75 -9.27
CA ASP A 131 -2.69 -3.45 -8.44
C ASP A 131 -2.63 -4.93 -8.82
N LEU A 132 -1.50 -5.58 -8.51
CA LEU A 132 -1.33 -7.02 -8.68
C LEU A 132 -1.90 -7.80 -7.49
N ASP A 133 -1.89 -7.19 -6.31
CA ASP A 133 -2.35 -7.81 -5.07
C ASP A 133 -3.86 -7.61 -4.88
N PRO A 134 -4.65 -8.70 -4.82
CA PRO A 134 -6.08 -8.60 -4.54
C PRO A 134 -6.42 -7.87 -3.24
N CYS A 135 -5.53 -7.89 -2.24
CA CYS A 135 -5.72 -7.17 -0.97
C CYS A 135 -5.80 -5.64 -1.14
N ALA A 136 -5.30 -5.10 -2.26
CA ALA A 136 -5.38 -3.67 -2.56
C ALA A 136 -6.83 -3.16 -2.74
N ILE A 137 -7.76 -4.01 -3.21
CA ILE A 137 -9.18 -3.63 -3.35
C ILE A 137 -9.75 -3.28 -1.97
N ASP A 138 -9.67 -4.22 -1.03
CA ASP A 138 -10.25 -4.05 0.30
C ASP A 138 -9.56 -2.90 1.03
N ALA A 139 -8.21 -2.83 0.98
CA ALA A 139 -7.43 -1.77 1.61
C ALA A 139 -7.79 -0.38 1.06
N THR A 140 -7.84 -0.21 -0.26
CA THR A 140 -8.21 1.07 -0.87
C THR A 140 -9.64 1.45 -0.50
N TYR A 141 -10.57 0.52 -0.55
CA TYR A 141 -11.97 0.80 -0.28
C TYR A 141 -12.26 1.10 1.20
N GLU A 142 -11.60 0.41 2.13
CA GLU A 142 -11.68 0.75 3.55
C GLU A 142 -11.13 2.17 3.81
N ASN A 143 -9.99 2.50 3.22
CA ASN A 143 -9.42 3.84 3.35
C ASN A 143 -10.30 4.93 2.68
N MET A 144 -10.96 4.63 1.55
CA MET A 144 -11.93 5.55 0.94
C MET A 144 -13.11 5.80 1.87
N ASP A 145 -13.66 4.76 2.48
CA ASP A 145 -14.78 4.88 3.43
C ASP A 145 -14.37 5.74 4.64
N ASN A 146 -13.16 5.55 5.18
CA ASN A 146 -12.59 6.37 6.26
C ASN A 146 -12.40 7.85 5.87
N ASN A 147 -12.29 8.14 4.58
CA ASN A 147 -12.11 9.50 4.05
C ASN A 147 -13.38 10.11 3.44
N GLY A 148 -14.51 9.41 3.44
CA GLY A 148 -15.75 9.86 2.84
C GLY A 148 -15.69 10.02 1.31
N ILE A 149 -14.81 9.25 0.64
CA ILE A 149 -14.65 9.22 -0.82
C ILE A 149 -15.56 8.13 -1.36
N SER A 150 -16.41 8.48 -2.32
CA SER A 150 -17.35 7.53 -2.89
C SER A 150 -16.70 6.65 -3.98
N ARG A 151 -17.26 5.46 -4.17
CA ARG A 151 -16.71 4.45 -5.10
C ARG A 151 -16.83 4.81 -6.56
N ASP A 152 -17.68 5.76 -6.90
CA ASP A 152 -17.79 6.35 -8.22
C ASP A 152 -16.69 7.41 -8.51
N GLN A 153 -15.96 7.85 -7.50
CA GLN A 153 -14.83 8.75 -7.66
C GLN A 153 -13.49 8.00 -7.81
N TYR A 154 -13.38 6.80 -7.25
CA TYR A 154 -12.17 6.00 -7.32
C TYR A 154 -12.50 4.52 -7.53
N GLU A 155 -12.17 4.01 -8.71
CA GLU A 155 -12.32 2.61 -9.09
C GLU A 155 -10.98 1.88 -8.98
N VAL A 156 -10.98 0.63 -8.45
CA VAL A 156 -9.78 -0.20 -8.32
C VAL A 156 -9.95 -1.49 -9.12
N MET A 157 -8.92 -1.85 -9.88
CA MET A 157 -8.88 -3.07 -10.71
C MET A 157 -7.64 -3.90 -10.38
N ILE A 158 -7.82 -5.21 -10.27
CA ILE A 158 -6.71 -6.15 -10.06
C ILE A 158 -6.24 -6.72 -11.38
N GLY A 159 -4.94 -6.70 -11.57
CA GLY A 159 -4.25 -7.30 -12.70
C GLY A 159 -3.03 -6.51 -13.15
N ASN A 160 -2.27 -7.10 -14.05
CA ASN A 160 -1.06 -6.50 -14.57
C ASN A 160 -1.37 -5.59 -15.77
N ILE A 161 -1.32 -4.28 -15.56
CA ILE A 161 -1.58 -3.30 -16.61
C ILE A 161 -0.57 -3.35 -17.77
N ILE A 162 0.61 -3.99 -17.55
CA ILE A 162 1.67 -4.05 -18.58
C ILE A 162 1.34 -5.10 -19.64
N ASP A 163 0.86 -6.26 -19.25
CA ASP A 163 0.69 -7.42 -20.14
C ASP A 163 -0.73 -8.01 -20.16
N ASP A 164 -1.61 -7.62 -19.24
CA ASP A 164 -3.01 -8.06 -19.22
C ASP A 164 -3.89 -7.16 -20.09
N LYS A 165 -4.25 -7.67 -21.26
CA LYS A 165 -5.08 -6.96 -22.22
C LYS A 165 -6.48 -6.60 -21.69
N GLU A 166 -7.06 -7.44 -20.84
CA GLU A 166 -8.39 -7.16 -20.26
C GLU A 166 -8.30 -5.99 -19.27
N VAL A 167 -7.24 -5.91 -18.48
CA VAL A 167 -6.98 -4.78 -17.57
C VAL A 167 -6.76 -3.51 -18.38
N GLN A 168 -5.89 -3.56 -19.41
CA GLN A 168 -5.64 -2.42 -20.29
C GLN A 168 -6.90 -1.88 -20.92
N ASP A 169 -7.76 -2.75 -21.45
CA ASP A 169 -9.01 -2.36 -22.13
C ASP A 169 -10.04 -1.78 -21.15
N LYS A 170 -10.10 -2.26 -19.91
CA LYS A 170 -10.96 -1.72 -18.85
C LYS A 170 -10.46 -0.36 -18.35
N VAL A 171 -9.18 -0.25 -18.05
CA VAL A 171 -8.52 1.00 -17.65
C VAL A 171 -8.69 2.04 -18.75
N GLY A 172 -8.52 1.64 -20.00
CA GLY A 172 -8.65 2.49 -21.17
C GLY A 172 -7.33 3.18 -21.54
N TYR A 173 -7.32 3.76 -22.73
CA TYR A 173 -6.12 4.35 -23.35
C TYR A 173 -6.28 5.86 -23.49
N GLU A 174 -5.18 6.59 -23.35
CA GLU A 174 -5.04 8.03 -23.66
C GLU A 174 -6.12 8.93 -23.00
N LYS A 175 -6.59 8.56 -21.80
CA LYS A 175 -7.65 9.30 -21.10
C LYS A 175 -7.23 9.91 -19.76
N TYR A 176 -6.02 9.63 -19.28
CA TYR A 176 -5.52 10.15 -18.01
C TYR A 176 -4.57 11.31 -18.23
N ASP A 177 -4.73 12.37 -17.45
CA ASP A 177 -3.86 13.54 -17.45
C ASP A 177 -2.59 13.27 -16.63
N ILE A 178 -2.72 12.45 -15.58
CA ILE A 178 -1.62 12.06 -14.71
C ILE A 178 -1.61 10.54 -14.54
N VAL A 179 -0.43 9.94 -14.67
CA VAL A 179 -0.17 8.56 -14.28
C VAL A 179 0.83 8.58 -13.13
N ALA A 180 0.41 8.09 -11.97
CA ALA A 180 1.28 7.86 -10.83
C ALA A 180 1.69 6.39 -10.79
N ALA A 181 2.98 6.10 -10.60
CA ALA A 181 3.50 4.75 -10.44
C ALA A 181 4.60 4.79 -9.37
N ASN A 182 4.28 4.37 -8.17
CA ASN A 182 5.23 4.26 -7.06
C ASN A 182 5.52 2.79 -6.75
N ILE A 183 6.12 2.12 -7.70
CA ILE A 183 6.38 0.68 -7.74
C ILE A 183 7.88 0.40 -7.87
N LEU A 184 8.29 -0.86 -7.72
CA LEU A 184 9.66 -1.28 -7.97
C LEU A 184 9.99 -1.21 -9.47
N ALA A 185 11.26 -0.96 -9.80
CA ALA A 185 11.70 -0.78 -11.18
C ALA A 185 11.61 -2.06 -12.04
N ASP A 186 11.50 -3.21 -11.39
CA ASP A 186 11.44 -4.53 -12.03
C ASP A 186 9.98 -5.04 -12.25
N VAL A 187 9.01 -4.18 -11.97
CA VAL A 187 7.58 -4.49 -12.12
C VAL A 187 7.04 -3.87 -13.40
#